data_1aacead2a1eb360ba69d215e0c730de1
#
_entry.id   1aacead2a1eb360ba69d215e0c730de1
#
_cell.length_a   1.000
_cell.length_b   1.000
_cell.length_c   1.000
_cell.angle_alpha   90.00
_cell.angle_beta   90.00
_cell.angle_gamma   90.00
#
_symmetry.space_group_name_H-M   'P 1'
#
loop_
_entity.id
_entity.type
_entity.pdbx_description
1 polymer ?
#
loop_
_entity_poly.entity_id
_entity_poly.type
_entity_poly.pdbx_seq_one_letter_code
_entity_poly.pdbx_strand_id
1 'polypeptide(L)'
;EKPTIAIIINNLIISPQKWSAICRARDMKLYIISNRLPVKVSEKNGTFSFTRSEGGLATGLDSLQTAYEKHWIGWPGICVDNDSDKQAIGEKLEELNFHPVFLSDTQIKNYYEGYSNSTIWPLCHYFFAYTLYKDTFWQAYQEVNKRFCETICRLIGPEDKVWVQDYQLMLLPGMLREAVPDLCIGYFHHIPFPSYELFRILPERAEILKGLLGADFIAFHTHDYMRHFISAAERVLRMNFKLDEIQLGNRVVRIDALPMGINYDLYHNASTQPEVRQAV
;
A
#
# COMPACT_ATOMS: atom_id res chain seq x y z
N GLU A 1 20.50 -11.73 11.66
CA GLU A 1 19.86 -11.46 10.34
C GLU A 1 19.09 -10.16 10.46
N LYS A 2 19.38 -9.19 9.59
CA LYS A 2 18.67 -7.90 9.58
C LYS A 2 17.21 -8.15 9.19
N PRO A 3 16.21 -7.55 9.86
CA PRO A 3 14.82 -7.77 9.52
C PRO A 3 14.55 -7.40 8.06
N THR A 4 13.86 -8.26 7.34
CA THR A 4 13.57 -8.21 5.89
C THR A 4 12.98 -6.86 5.44
N ILE A 5 12.19 -6.23 6.30
CA ILE A 5 11.60 -4.91 6.07
C ILE A 5 12.65 -3.80 6.00
N ALA A 6 13.76 -3.90 6.76
CA ALA A 6 14.87 -2.96 6.66
C ALA A 6 15.55 -3.05 5.28
N ILE A 7 15.50 -4.20 4.63
CA ILE A 7 16.00 -4.40 3.26
C ILE A 7 15.10 -3.71 2.24
N ILE A 8 13.77 -3.75 2.41
CA ILE A 8 12.82 -3.02 1.54
C ILE A 8 13.11 -1.53 1.58
N ILE A 9 13.23 -0.97 2.77
CA ILE A 9 13.51 0.46 2.95
C ILE A 9 14.92 0.79 2.46
N ASN A 10 15.91 -0.03 2.74
CA ASN A 10 17.25 0.17 2.20
C ASN A 10 17.31 0.07 0.68
N ASN A 11 16.56 -0.83 0.04
CA ASN A 11 16.48 -0.92 -1.41
C ASN A 11 15.67 0.23 -2.04
N LEU A 12 14.64 0.73 -1.36
CA LEU A 12 13.97 1.99 -1.71
C LEU A 12 14.88 3.22 -1.50
N ILE A 13 15.83 3.13 -0.56
CA ILE A 13 16.69 4.22 -0.13
C ILE A 13 18.00 4.27 -0.91
N ILE A 14 18.51 3.13 -1.40
CA ILE A 14 19.88 3.02 -1.92
C ILE A 14 19.89 2.68 -3.40
N SER A 15 19.80 3.69 -4.25
CA SER A 15 20.55 3.62 -5.51
C SER A 15 22.02 3.95 -5.18
N PRO A 16 23.00 3.12 -5.59
CA PRO A 16 24.43 3.32 -5.25
C PRO A 16 25.01 4.67 -5.66
N GLN A 17 24.34 5.42 -6.52
CA GLN A 17 24.80 6.68 -7.10
C GLN A 17 24.43 7.95 -6.28
N LYS A 18 23.65 7.83 -5.19
CA LYS A 18 23.22 9.00 -4.37
C LYS A 18 23.79 9.04 -2.94
N TRP A 19 24.92 8.40 -2.69
CA TRP A 19 25.58 8.36 -1.36
C TRP A 19 26.14 9.70 -0.86
N SER A 20 26.21 10.75 -1.69
CA SER A 20 26.75 12.04 -1.27
C SER A 20 25.79 12.95 -0.50
N ALA A 21 24.55 12.54 -0.29
CA ALA A 21 23.50 13.34 0.39
C ALA A 21 23.23 12.92 1.85
N ILE A 22 24.13 12.18 2.51
CA ILE A 22 23.95 11.64 3.87
C ILE A 22 23.76 12.72 4.98
N CYS A 23 24.04 13.99 4.70
CA CYS A 23 23.98 15.04 5.71
C CYS A 23 22.59 15.63 6.01
N ARG A 24 21.50 15.21 5.31
CA ARG A 24 20.14 15.78 5.51
C ARG A 24 19.06 14.75 5.87
N ALA A 25 19.41 13.56 6.36
CA ALA A 25 18.44 12.49 6.65
C ALA A 25 17.44 12.82 7.78
N ARG A 26 17.56 13.96 8.46
CA ARG A 26 16.69 14.31 9.61
C ARG A 26 15.33 14.90 9.23
N ASP A 27 15.13 15.31 7.99
CA ASP A 27 13.90 16.01 7.56
C ASP A 27 13.10 15.20 6.51
N MET A 28 13.53 14.01 6.13
CA MET A 28 12.83 13.19 5.13
C MET A 28 11.73 12.36 5.75
N LYS A 29 10.55 12.35 5.11
CA LYS A 29 9.37 11.62 5.55
C LYS A 29 9.18 10.34 4.74
N LEU A 30 8.66 9.30 5.41
CA LEU A 30 8.17 8.09 4.78
C LEU A 30 6.64 8.05 4.89
N TYR A 31 5.97 8.24 3.78
CA TYR A 31 4.51 8.09 3.71
C TYR A 31 4.14 6.63 3.40
N ILE A 32 3.49 5.98 4.35
CA ILE A 32 2.92 4.65 4.21
C ILE A 32 1.46 4.83 3.77
N ILE A 33 1.13 4.30 2.60
CA ILE A 33 -0.19 4.45 2.00
C ILE A 33 -0.91 3.11 2.03
N SER A 34 -2.01 3.01 2.73
CA SER A 34 -2.83 1.80 2.77
C SER A 34 -4.32 2.12 2.66
N ASN A 35 -5.13 1.14 2.29
CA ASN A 35 -6.58 1.33 2.19
C ASN A 35 -7.18 1.90 3.49
N ARG A 36 -6.73 1.42 4.66
CA ARG A 36 -7.19 1.91 5.98
C ARG A 36 -6.03 2.43 6.81
N LEU A 37 -6.30 3.48 7.57
CA LEU A 37 -5.40 3.92 8.64
C LEU A 37 -5.26 2.84 9.73
N PRO A 38 -4.13 2.79 10.48
CA PRO A 38 -3.96 1.89 11.61
C PRO A 38 -4.74 2.32 12.85
N VAL A 39 -5.79 3.11 12.65
CA VAL A 39 -6.71 3.61 13.65
C VAL A 39 -8.14 3.44 13.14
N LYS A 40 -9.06 3.08 14.02
CA LYS A 40 -10.50 3.05 13.76
C LYS A 40 -11.12 4.26 14.43
N VAL A 41 -11.76 5.10 13.61
CA VAL A 41 -12.59 6.19 14.09
C VAL A 41 -14.02 5.68 14.20
N SER A 42 -14.68 5.95 15.32
CA SER A 42 -16.09 5.65 15.53
C SER A 42 -16.77 6.80 16.23
N GLU A 43 -18.05 7.01 15.88
CA GLU A 43 -18.89 8.06 16.48
C GLU A 43 -19.86 7.44 17.49
N LYS A 44 -20.00 8.09 18.64
CA LYS A 44 -21.02 7.77 19.62
C LYS A 44 -21.53 9.07 20.28
N ASN A 45 -22.83 9.33 20.12
CA ASN A 45 -23.49 10.52 20.68
C ASN A 45 -22.81 11.85 20.27
N GLY A 46 -22.41 12.00 19.00
CA GLY A 46 -21.75 13.20 18.52
C GLY A 46 -20.28 13.34 18.94
N THR A 47 -19.69 12.33 19.56
CA THR A 47 -18.29 12.34 19.99
C THR A 47 -17.51 11.28 19.21
N PHE A 48 -16.38 11.68 18.60
CA PHE A 48 -15.50 10.76 17.89
C PHE A 48 -14.52 10.10 18.86
N SER A 49 -14.38 8.79 18.73
CA SER A 49 -13.39 7.98 19.45
C SER A 49 -12.41 7.36 18.48
N PHE A 50 -11.14 7.29 18.90
CA PHE A 50 -10.01 6.81 18.09
C PHE A 50 -9.40 5.60 18.80
N THR A 51 -9.49 4.43 18.18
CA THR A 51 -8.95 3.18 18.73
C THR A 51 -7.92 2.60 17.76
N ARG A 52 -6.84 2.06 18.28
CA ARG A 52 -5.83 1.42 17.44
C ARG A 52 -6.44 0.23 16.71
N SER A 53 -6.16 0.09 15.42
CA SER A 53 -6.62 -1.05 14.63
C SER A 53 -5.68 -2.24 14.85
N GLU A 54 -6.25 -3.38 15.23
CA GLU A 54 -5.53 -4.65 15.38
C GLU A 54 -5.47 -5.35 14.01
N GLY A 55 -4.56 -4.94 13.15
CA GLY A 55 -4.38 -5.55 11.83
C GLY A 55 -2.94 -6.00 11.62
N GLY A 56 -2.73 -7.14 10.97
CA GLY A 56 -1.39 -7.69 10.69
C GLY A 56 -0.48 -6.70 9.96
N LEU A 57 -1.01 -5.93 9.00
CA LEU A 57 -0.28 -4.89 8.31
C LEU A 57 0.12 -3.75 9.25
N ALA A 58 -0.82 -3.24 10.05
CA ALA A 58 -0.58 -2.17 11.01
C ALA A 58 0.49 -2.58 12.03
N THR A 59 0.36 -3.76 12.62
CA THR A 59 1.32 -4.29 13.60
C THR A 59 2.70 -4.54 12.99
N GLY A 60 2.75 -5.09 11.77
CA GLY A 60 4.01 -5.36 11.07
C GLY A 60 4.77 -4.07 10.71
N LEU A 61 4.06 -3.06 10.19
CA LEU A 61 4.67 -1.80 9.78
C LEU A 61 4.99 -0.86 10.96
N ASP A 62 4.28 -1.00 12.06
CA ASP A 62 4.54 -0.24 13.29
C ASP A 62 5.88 -0.62 13.93
N SER A 63 6.22 -1.91 13.86
CA SER A 63 7.52 -2.43 14.34
C SER A 63 8.71 -2.01 13.47
N LEU A 64 8.45 -1.34 12.34
CA LEU A 64 9.47 -0.89 11.42
C LEU A 64 10.36 0.18 12.04
N GLN A 65 11.62 -0.16 12.31
CA GLN A 65 12.64 0.81 12.71
C GLN A 65 13.21 1.48 11.48
N THR A 66 13.00 2.80 11.36
CA THR A 66 13.53 3.63 10.28
C THR A 66 14.04 4.96 10.82
N ALA A 67 14.99 5.57 10.12
CA ALA A 67 15.46 6.92 10.42
C ALA A 67 14.50 8.02 9.89
N TYR A 68 13.49 7.63 9.10
CA TYR A 68 12.49 8.55 8.55
C TYR A 68 11.37 8.82 9.54
N GLU A 69 10.84 10.04 9.52
CA GLU A 69 9.57 10.35 10.17
C GLU A 69 8.44 9.61 9.42
N LYS A 70 7.69 8.76 10.11
CA LYS A 70 6.60 7.98 9.51
C LYS A 70 5.31 8.78 9.49
N HIS A 71 4.72 8.91 8.32
CA HIS A 71 3.37 9.40 8.10
C HIS A 71 2.52 8.29 7.50
N TRP A 72 1.23 8.28 7.79
CA TRP A 72 0.33 7.27 7.24
C TRP A 72 -0.86 7.91 6.55
N ILE A 73 -1.18 7.49 5.33
CA ILE A 73 -2.32 7.98 4.55
C ILE A 73 -3.29 6.83 4.31
N GLY A 74 -4.57 7.02 4.62
CA GLY A 74 -5.59 5.98 4.45
C GLY A 74 -7.00 6.43 4.83
N TRP A 75 -7.98 5.57 4.55
CA TRP A 75 -9.35 5.78 5.00
C TRP A 75 -9.44 5.58 6.53
N PRO A 76 -10.08 6.49 7.28
CA PRO A 76 -10.16 6.42 8.75
C PRO A 76 -11.18 5.38 9.27
N GLY A 77 -11.87 4.66 8.38
CA GLY A 77 -12.81 3.61 8.75
C GLY A 77 -14.22 4.09 9.05
N ILE A 78 -14.51 5.37 8.80
CA ILE A 78 -15.83 5.98 8.95
C ILE A 78 -16.17 6.81 7.71
N CYS A 79 -17.43 6.83 7.31
CA CYS A 79 -17.97 7.74 6.31
C CYS A 79 -18.53 8.97 7.01
N VAL A 80 -18.12 10.15 6.57
CA VAL A 80 -18.53 11.44 7.13
C VAL A 80 -18.86 12.38 5.99
N ASP A 81 -20.07 12.95 6.02
CA ASP A 81 -20.55 13.81 4.94
C ASP A 81 -20.22 15.29 5.16
N ASN A 82 -20.33 15.77 6.39
CA ASN A 82 -20.13 17.18 6.67
C ASN A 82 -18.64 17.55 6.86
N ASP A 83 -18.28 18.75 6.44
CA ASP A 83 -16.89 19.20 6.43
C ASP A 83 -16.36 19.54 7.83
N SER A 84 -17.24 19.92 8.78
CA SER A 84 -16.86 20.18 10.17
C SER A 84 -16.33 18.93 10.87
N ASP A 85 -17.01 17.79 10.67
CA ASP A 85 -16.59 16.50 11.26
C ASP A 85 -15.32 15.97 10.56
N LYS A 86 -15.23 16.15 9.22
CA LYS A 86 -13.98 15.81 8.51
C LYS A 86 -12.81 16.59 9.05
N GLN A 87 -12.98 17.88 9.30
CA GLN A 87 -11.95 18.75 9.88
C GLN A 87 -11.57 18.29 11.29
N ALA A 88 -12.54 18.08 12.17
CA ALA A 88 -12.29 17.65 13.55
C ALA A 88 -11.58 16.29 13.63
N ILE A 89 -11.96 15.35 12.78
CA ILE A 89 -11.27 14.05 12.65
C ILE A 89 -9.86 14.24 12.09
N GLY A 90 -9.71 15.07 11.05
CA GLY A 90 -8.42 15.36 10.42
C GLY A 90 -7.41 15.94 11.38
N GLU A 91 -7.78 17.00 12.10
CA GLU A 91 -6.92 17.66 13.10
C GLU A 91 -6.42 16.66 14.16
N LYS A 92 -7.31 15.78 14.66
CA LYS A 92 -6.93 14.78 15.65
C LYS A 92 -6.01 13.69 15.10
N LEU A 93 -6.19 13.30 13.85
CA LEU A 93 -5.35 12.30 13.19
C LEU A 93 -3.97 12.88 12.83
N GLU A 94 -3.89 14.16 12.46
CA GLU A 94 -2.61 14.84 12.17
C GLU A 94 -1.68 14.88 13.38
N GLU A 95 -2.20 14.98 14.61
CA GLU A 95 -1.39 14.87 15.84
C GLU A 95 -0.62 13.53 15.92
N LEU A 96 -1.08 12.52 15.19
CA LEU A 96 -0.49 11.18 15.13
C LEU A 96 0.28 10.93 13.82
N ASN A 97 0.49 11.94 12.99
CA ASN A 97 1.04 11.82 11.63
C ASN A 97 0.15 10.94 10.70
N PHE A 98 -1.15 10.90 10.94
CA PHE A 98 -2.12 10.19 10.10
C PHE A 98 -2.91 11.18 9.26
N HIS A 99 -3.01 10.92 7.96
CA HIS A 99 -3.69 11.80 7.00
C HIS A 99 -4.89 11.04 6.40
N PRO A 100 -6.12 11.43 6.72
CA PRO A 100 -7.30 10.70 6.29
C PRO A 100 -7.63 10.95 4.80
N VAL A 101 -8.00 9.90 4.10
CA VAL A 101 -8.71 9.95 2.83
C VAL A 101 -10.16 9.59 3.09
N PHE A 102 -11.04 10.58 3.13
CA PHE A 102 -12.46 10.35 3.37
C PHE A 102 -13.13 9.78 2.11
N LEU A 103 -13.87 8.71 2.29
CA LEU A 103 -14.63 8.02 1.24
C LEU A 103 -16.12 8.02 1.61
N SER A 104 -16.98 8.14 0.59
CA SER A 104 -18.43 7.99 0.76
C SER A 104 -18.82 6.51 0.86
N ASP A 105 -20.02 6.22 1.38
CA ASP A 105 -20.57 4.88 1.43
C ASP A 105 -20.64 4.22 0.04
N THR A 106 -20.99 4.98 -0.98
CA THR A 106 -21.01 4.50 -2.38
C THR A 106 -19.62 4.11 -2.87
N GLN A 107 -18.60 4.90 -2.52
CA GLN A 107 -17.21 4.56 -2.86
C GLN A 107 -16.76 3.31 -2.11
N ILE A 108 -17.02 3.18 -0.82
CA ILE A 108 -16.69 1.97 -0.06
C ILE A 108 -17.37 0.75 -0.66
N LYS A 109 -18.66 0.83 -0.96
CA LYS A 109 -19.44 -0.27 -1.55
C LYS A 109 -18.90 -0.71 -2.92
N ASN A 110 -18.53 0.23 -3.80
CA ASN A 110 -18.12 -0.13 -5.17
C ASN A 110 -16.62 -0.37 -5.29
N TYR A 111 -15.78 0.41 -4.60
CA TYR A 111 -14.33 0.28 -4.62
C TYR A 111 -13.83 -0.86 -3.72
N TYR A 112 -14.18 -0.82 -2.42
CA TYR A 112 -13.63 -1.75 -1.44
C TYR A 112 -14.37 -3.10 -1.47
N GLU A 113 -15.70 -3.11 -1.23
CA GLU A 113 -16.49 -4.35 -1.26
C GLU A 113 -16.64 -4.87 -2.69
N GLY A 114 -16.79 -3.98 -3.67
CA GLY A 114 -16.94 -4.29 -5.08
C GLY A 114 -15.61 -4.71 -5.73
N TYR A 115 -14.88 -3.76 -6.33
CA TYR A 115 -13.71 -4.11 -7.13
C TYR A 115 -12.62 -4.82 -6.35
N SER A 116 -12.27 -4.32 -5.16
CA SER A 116 -11.20 -4.94 -4.36
C SER A 116 -11.57 -6.34 -3.89
N ASN A 117 -12.70 -6.49 -3.19
CA ASN A 117 -13.04 -7.74 -2.49
C ASN A 117 -13.90 -8.70 -3.31
N SER A 118 -14.67 -8.21 -4.29
CA SER A 118 -15.52 -9.09 -5.14
C SER A 118 -14.93 -9.35 -6.52
N THR A 119 -13.91 -8.57 -6.98
CA THR A 119 -13.24 -8.80 -8.27
C THR A 119 -11.80 -9.27 -8.06
N ILE A 120 -10.93 -8.44 -7.47
CA ILE A 120 -9.49 -8.73 -7.38
C ILE A 120 -9.20 -9.84 -6.37
N TRP A 121 -9.72 -9.76 -5.16
CA TRP A 121 -9.40 -10.70 -4.09
C TRP A 121 -9.71 -12.17 -4.46
N PRO A 122 -10.93 -12.51 -4.94
CA PRO A 122 -11.23 -13.89 -5.32
C PRO A 122 -10.40 -14.37 -6.52
N LEU A 123 -10.13 -13.51 -7.50
CA LEU A 123 -9.25 -13.82 -8.62
C LEU A 123 -7.84 -14.17 -8.15
N CYS A 124 -7.26 -13.35 -7.29
CA CYS A 124 -5.92 -13.57 -6.74
C CYS A 124 -5.81 -14.83 -5.89
N HIS A 125 -6.89 -15.23 -5.21
CA HIS A 125 -6.95 -16.45 -4.39
C HIS A 125 -7.45 -17.70 -5.14
N TYR A 126 -7.53 -17.64 -6.47
CA TYR A 126 -7.96 -18.75 -7.33
C TYR A 126 -9.44 -19.16 -7.14
N PHE A 127 -10.25 -18.26 -6.59
CA PHE A 127 -11.71 -18.43 -6.47
C PHE A 127 -12.44 -17.71 -7.61
N PHE A 128 -11.95 -17.85 -8.84
CA PHE A 128 -12.43 -17.10 -10.00
C PHE A 128 -13.93 -17.27 -10.28
N ALA A 129 -14.54 -18.37 -9.86
CA ALA A 129 -15.99 -18.59 -9.99
C ALA A 129 -16.84 -17.59 -9.17
N TYR A 130 -16.24 -16.94 -8.17
CA TYR A 130 -16.90 -15.91 -7.34
C TYR A 130 -16.56 -14.49 -7.77
N THR A 131 -15.76 -14.33 -8.83
CA THR A 131 -15.34 -13.02 -9.31
C THR A 131 -16.50 -12.28 -9.97
N LEU A 132 -16.79 -11.06 -9.52
CA LEU A 132 -17.84 -10.21 -10.06
C LEU A 132 -17.21 -9.05 -10.84
N TYR A 133 -17.66 -8.85 -12.07
CA TYR A 133 -17.24 -7.74 -12.92
C TYR A 133 -18.38 -6.76 -13.11
N LYS A 134 -18.14 -5.47 -12.76
CA LYS A 134 -19.08 -4.36 -13.00
C LYS A 134 -18.31 -3.10 -13.32
N ASP A 135 -18.72 -2.38 -14.34
CA ASP A 135 -18.10 -1.10 -14.72
C ASP A 135 -18.11 -0.08 -13.58
N THR A 136 -19.18 -0.06 -12.78
CA THR A 136 -19.27 0.83 -11.60
C THR A 136 -18.23 0.50 -10.53
N PHE A 137 -17.80 -0.76 -10.43
CA PHE A 137 -16.74 -1.17 -9.49
C PHE A 137 -15.38 -0.63 -9.96
N TRP A 138 -15.09 -0.79 -11.25
CA TRP A 138 -13.86 -0.29 -11.83
C TRP A 138 -13.78 1.23 -11.79
N GLN A 139 -14.85 1.94 -12.14
CA GLN A 139 -14.91 3.40 -12.06
C GLN A 139 -14.63 3.90 -10.63
N ALA A 140 -15.27 3.31 -9.63
CA ALA A 140 -15.03 3.65 -8.23
C ALA A 140 -13.58 3.35 -7.80
N TYR A 141 -12.98 2.26 -8.30
CA TYR A 141 -11.59 1.91 -8.04
C TYR A 141 -10.63 2.97 -8.60
N GLN A 142 -10.87 3.44 -9.82
CA GLN A 142 -10.10 4.53 -10.43
C GLN A 142 -10.26 5.84 -9.64
N GLU A 143 -11.50 6.22 -9.31
CA GLU A 143 -11.80 7.45 -8.56
C GLU A 143 -11.12 7.48 -7.19
N VAL A 144 -11.18 6.37 -6.46
CA VAL A 144 -10.58 6.30 -5.12
C VAL A 144 -9.06 6.34 -5.22
N ASN A 145 -8.43 5.59 -6.13
CA ASN A 145 -6.99 5.67 -6.36
C ASN A 145 -6.55 7.11 -6.73
N LYS A 146 -7.34 7.81 -7.56
CA LYS A 146 -7.11 9.22 -7.89
C LYS A 146 -7.22 10.13 -6.66
N ARG A 147 -8.22 9.93 -5.80
CA ARG A 147 -8.37 10.68 -4.55
C ARG A 147 -7.20 10.50 -3.61
N PHE A 148 -6.67 9.27 -3.49
CA PHE A 148 -5.42 9.01 -2.77
C PHE A 148 -4.25 9.77 -3.39
N CYS A 149 -4.07 9.71 -4.71
CA CYS A 149 -3.03 10.46 -5.42
C CYS A 149 -3.10 11.97 -5.14
N GLU A 150 -4.28 12.57 -5.27
CA GLU A 150 -4.50 14.00 -5.00
C GLU A 150 -4.17 14.38 -3.55
N THR A 151 -4.49 13.51 -2.58
CA THR A 151 -4.17 13.73 -1.17
C THR A 151 -2.67 13.67 -0.93
N ILE A 152 -2.00 12.67 -1.50
CA ILE A 152 -0.55 12.49 -1.37
C ILE A 152 0.19 13.68 -1.98
N CYS A 153 -0.17 14.09 -3.20
CA CYS A 153 0.49 15.21 -3.90
C CYS A 153 0.41 16.55 -3.15
N ARG A 154 -0.56 16.73 -2.24
CA ARG A 154 -0.63 17.92 -1.37
C ARG A 154 0.30 17.86 -0.17
N LEU A 155 0.76 16.69 0.23
CA LEU A 155 1.50 16.45 1.46
C LEU A 155 3.00 16.25 1.23
N ILE A 156 3.38 15.64 0.11
CA ILE A 156 4.75 15.21 -0.15
C ILE A 156 5.65 16.34 -0.59
N GLY A 157 6.89 16.31 -0.09
CA GLY A 157 8.02 17.15 -0.56
C GLY A 157 8.94 16.39 -1.53
N PRO A 158 9.93 17.09 -2.11
CA PRO A 158 10.81 16.53 -3.15
C PRO A 158 11.67 15.33 -2.71
N GLU A 159 12.03 15.27 -1.43
CA GLU A 159 12.92 14.24 -0.86
C GLU A 159 12.14 13.12 -0.15
N ASP A 160 10.82 13.24 -0.05
CA ASP A 160 10.00 12.28 0.65
C ASP A 160 9.89 10.95 -0.12
N LYS A 161 9.57 9.89 0.61
CA LYS A 161 9.37 8.54 0.08
C LYS A 161 7.92 8.12 0.26
N VAL A 162 7.40 7.42 -0.73
CA VAL A 162 6.04 6.87 -0.69
C VAL A 162 6.10 5.34 -0.77
N TRP A 163 5.40 4.66 0.13
CA TRP A 163 5.30 3.21 0.15
C TRP A 163 3.84 2.78 0.13
N VAL A 164 3.38 2.39 -1.05
CA VAL A 164 2.00 1.98 -1.32
C VAL A 164 1.80 0.51 -0.95
N GLN A 165 0.69 0.23 -0.26
CA GLN A 165 0.35 -1.09 0.24
C GLN A 165 -0.88 -1.66 -0.46
N ASP A 166 -0.70 -2.89 -1.00
CA ASP A 166 -1.72 -3.86 -1.29
C ASP A 166 -2.66 -3.58 -2.49
N TYR A 167 -3.47 -4.58 -2.82
CA TYR A 167 -4.28 -4.70 -4.03
C TYR A 167 -5.38 -3.64 -4.20
N GLN A 168 -5.72 -2.92 -3.15
CA GLN A 168 -6.68 -1.83 -3.25
C GLN A 168 -6.13 -0.61 -3.99
N LEU A 169 -4.81 -0.47 -4.09
CA LEU A 169 -4.14 0.74 -4.58
C LEU A 169 -3.19 0.47 -5.76
N MET A 170 -3.50 -0.51 -6.61
CA MET A 170 -2.60 -0.91 -7.71
C MET A 170 -2.44 0.14 -8.82
N LEU A 171 -3.37 1.10 -8.97
CA LEU A 171 -3.23 2.20 -9.94
C LEU A 171 -2.42 3.37 -9.39
N LEU A 172 -2.36 3.48 -8.07
CA LEU A 172 -1.78 4.64 -7.39
C LEU A 172 -0.31 4.91 -7.75
N PRO A 173 0.59 3.91 -7.82
CA PRO A 173 1.98 4.19 -8.20
C PRO A 173 2.13 4.84 -9.57
N GLY A 174 1.32 4.42 -10.55
CA GLY A 174 1.28 5.02 -11.89
C GLY A 174 0.80 6.45 -11.87
N MET A 175 -0.29 6.72 -11.17
CA MET A 175 -0.84 8.08 -11.01
C MET A 175 0.14 9.03 -10.32
N LEU A 176 0.83 8.55 -9.28
CA LEU A 176 1.87 9.32 -8.58
C LEU A 176 3.08 9.60 -9.48
N ARG A 177 3.49 8.62 -10.29
CA ARG A 177 4.60 8.79 -11.24
C ARG A 177 4.29 9.83 -12.31
N GLU A 178 3.05 9.87 -12.80
CA GLU A 178 2.59 10.90 -13.75
C GLU A 178 2.57 12.30 -13.10
N ALA A 179 2.09 12.39 -11.86
CA ALA A 179 1.98 13.67 -11.15
C ALA A 179 3.34 14.19 -10.64
N VAL A 180 4.23 13.31 -10.19
CA VAL A 180 5.54 13.65 -9.59
C VAL A 180 6.61 12.69 -10.17
N PRO A 181 7.21 13.01 -11.33
CA PRO A 181 8.08 12.11 -12.09
C PRO A 181 9.30 11.57 -11.34
N ASP A 182 9.86 12.32 -10.39
CA ASP A 182 11.07 11.96 -9.64
C ASP A 182 10.79 11.37 -8.26
N LEU A 183 9.52 11.17 -7.90
CA LEU A 183 9.12 10.61 -6.60
C LEU A 183 9.65 9.18 -6.43
N CYS A 184 10.23 8.89 -5.27
CA CYS A 184 10.65 7.53 -4.91
C CYS A 184 9.43 6.73 -4.41
N ILE A 185 9.00 5.75 -5.17
CA ILE A 185 7.77 4.98 -4.93
C ILE A 185 8.10 3.51 -4.75
N GLY A 186 7.75 2.95 -3.58
CA GLY A 186 7.68 1.51 -3.35
C GLY A 186 6.24 1.02 -3.38
N TYR A 187 6.05 -0.24 -3.79
CA TYR A 187 4.77 -0.93 -3.71
C TYR A 187 4.96 -2.32 -3.10
N PHE A 188 4.05 -2.73 -2.23
CA PHE A 188 4.03 -4.08 -1.66
C PHE A 188 2.67 -4.75 -1.89
N HIS A 189 2.68 -5.94 -2.47
CA HIS A 189 1.49 -6.76 -2.72
C HIS A 189 1.35 -7.84 -1.65
N HIS A 190 0.32 -7.74 -0.80
CA HIS A 190 0.18 -8.61 0.37
C HIS A 190 -0.60 -9.90 0.15
N ILE A 191 -1.37 -10.00 -0.94
CA ILE A 191 -2.12 -11.20 -1.30
C ILE A 191 -1.39 -12.00 -2.41
N PRO A 192 -1.78 -13.23 -2.72
CA PRO A 192 -1.24 -13.93 -3.88
C PRO A 192 -1.38 -13.12 -5.16
N PHE A 193 -0.32 -13.05 -5.99
CA PHE A 193 -0.47 -12.58 -7.35
C PHE A 193 -0.76 -13.80 -8.24
N PRO A 194 -1.87 -13.82 -9.01
CA PRO A 194 -2.31 -15.01 -9.72
C PRO A 194 -1.43 -15.28 -10.93
N SER A 195 -1.39 -16.53 -11.37
CA SER A 195 -0.71 -16.89 -12.62
C SER A 195 -1.29 -16.11 -13.80
N TYR A 196 -0.48 -15.92 -14.86
CA TYR A 196 -0.93 -15.26 -16.07
C TYR A 196 -2.26 -15.82 -16.61
N GLU A 197 -2.45 -17.13 -16.55
CA GLU A 197 -3.65 -17.79 -17.09
C GLU A 197 -4.94 -17.34 -16.39
N LEU A 198 -4.86 -17.00 -15.11
CA LEU A 198 -5.99 -16.40 -14.39
C LEU A 198 -6.01 -14.87 -14.54
N PHE A 199 -4.85 -14.22 -14.40
CA PHE A 199 -4.79 -12.76 -14.47
C PHE A 199 -5.27 -12.21 -15.82
N ARG A 200 -5.05 -12.95 -16.93
CA ARG A 200 -5.47 -12.56 -18.28
C ARG A 200 -6.98 -12.39 -18.47
N ILE A 201 -7.82 -12.99 -17.60
CA ILE A 201 -9.28 -12.85 -17.68
C ILE A 201 -9.78 -11.51 -17.14
N LEU A 202 -8.95 -10.79 -16.37
CA LEU A 202 -9.29 -9.46 -15.87
C LEU A 202 -9.31 -8.46 -17.04
N PRO A 203 -10.44 -7.77 -17.29
CA PRO A 203 -10.52 -6.80 -18.38
C PRO A 203 -9.44 -5.71 -18.28
N GLU A 204 -9.25 -5.16 -17.11
CA GLU A 204 -8.38 -4.01 -16.80
C GLU A 204 -6.93 -4.41 -16.48
N ARG A 205 -6.53 -5.64 -16.85
CA ARG A 205 -5.18 -6.18 -16.57
C ARG A 205 -4.02 -5.31 -17.03
N ALA A 206 -4.18 -4.63 -18.17
CA ALA A 206 -3.12 -3.80 -18.72
C ALA A 206 -2.96 -2.50 -17.93
N GLU A 207 -4.07 -1.89 -17.52
CA GLU A 207 -4.11 -0.67 -16.70
C GLU A 207 -3.52 -0.93 -15.31
N ILE A 208 -3.87 -2.05 -14.70
CA ILE A 208 -3.32 -2.47 -13.39
C ILE A 208 -1.81 -2.68 -13.46
N LEU A 209 -1.32 -3.42 -14.47
CA LEU A 209 0.13 -3.64 -14.62
C LEU A 209 0.88 -2.33 -14.88
N LYS A 210 0.34 -1.43 -15.70
CA LYS A 210 0.93 -0.10 -15.92
C LYS A 210 0.93 0.74 -14.64
N GLY A 211 -0.14 0.66 -13.86
CA GLY A 211 -0.24 1.31 -12.56
C GLY A 211 0.87 0.84 -11.61
N LEU A 212 1.05 -0.46 -11.46
CA LEU A 212 2.09 -1.05 -10.62
C LEU A 212 3.49 -0.68 -11.07
N LEU A 213 3.76 -0.69 -12.38
CA LEU A 213 5.05 -0.30 -12.96
C LEU A 213 5.39 1.19 -12.80
N GLY A 214 4.51 2.01 -12.26
CA GLY A 214 4.81 3.36 -11.77
C GLY A 214 5.75 3.39 -10.57
N ALA A 215 5.82 2.32 -9.79
CA ALA A 215 6.76 2.18 -8.68
C ALA A 215 8.21 1.98 -9.16
N ASP A 216 9.18 2.31 -8.32
CA ASP A 216 10.61 2.01 -8.52
C ASP A 216 10.96 0.63 -7.99
N PHE A 217 10.22 0.19 -6.98
CA PHE A 217 10.39 -1.10 -6.34
C PHE A 217 9.02 -1.76 -6.08
N ILE A 218 8.86 -3.02 -6.51
CA ILE A 218 7.65 -3.82 -6.31
C ILE A 218 8.03 -5.08 -5.54
N ALA A 219 7.38 -5.32 -4.40
CA ALA A 219 7.65 -6.46 -3.55
C ALA A 219 6.44 -7.39 -3.42
N PHE A 220 6.73 -8.68 -3.31
CA PHE A 220 5.77 -9.76 -3.07
C PHE A 220 6.22 -10.61 -1.89
N HIS A 221 5.33 -11.41 -1.31
CA HIS A 221 5.70 -12.32 -0.21
C HIS A 221 6.56 -13.51 -0.66
N THR A 222 6.37 -13.99 -1.90
CA THR A 222 7.02 -15.19 -2.41
C THR A 222 7.58 -14.98 -3.81
N HIS A 223 8.59 -15.78 -4.15
CA HIS A 223 9.15 -15.82 -5.52
C HIS A 223 8.11 -16.22 -6.57
N ASP A 224 7.16 -17.08 -6.24
CA ASP A 224 6.13 -17.48 -7.19
C ASP A 224 5.22 -16.31 -7.57
N TYR A 225 4.81 -15.50 -6.60
CA TYR A 225 3.99 -14.31 -6.88
C TYR A 225 4.75 -13.28 -7.70
N MET A 226 6.04 -13.05 -7.39
CA MET A 226 6.92 -12.22 -8.19
C MET A 226 7.01 -12.73 -9.64
N ARG A 227 7.24 -14.01 -9.85
CA ARG A 227 7.32 -14.62 -11.19
C ARG A 227 6.00 -14.55 -11.94
N HIS A 228 4.86 -14.73 -11.25
CA HIS A 228 3.54 -14.55 -11.85
C HIS A 228 3.33 -13.13 -12.36
N PHE A 229 3.71 -12.13 -11.56
CA PHE A 229 3.65 -10.72 -11.97
C PHE A 229 4.52 -10.45 -13.19
N ILE A 230 5.79 -10.86 -13.18
CA ILE A 230 6.72 -10.68 -14.30
C ILE A 230 6.15 -11.34 -15.57
N SER A 231 5.72 -12.60 -15.48
CA SER A 231 5.12 -13.32 -16.61
C SER A 231 3.86 -12.64 -17.16
N ALA A 232 3.00 -12.09 -16.27
CA ALA A 232 1.83 -11.33 -16.68
C ALA A 232 2.22 -10.02 -17.39
N ALA A 233 3.18 -9.28 -16.86
CA ALA A 233 3.64 -8.03 -17.45
C ALA A 233 4.31 -8.24 -18.80
N GLU A 234 5.16 -9.26 -18.94
CA GLU A 234 5.79 -9.62 -20.23
C GLU A 234 4.75 -9.92 -21.30
N ARG A 235 3.74 -10.72 -20.99
CA ARG A 235 2.75 -11.19 -21.96
C ARG A 235 1.69 -10.15 -22.30
N VAL A 236 1.22 -9.39 -21.29
CA VAL A 236 0.15 -8.39 -21.48
C VAL A 236 0.70 -7.11 -22.07
N LEU A 237 1.85 -6.62 -21.56
CA LEU A 237 2.42 -5.33 -21.97
C LEU A 237 3.53 -5.49 -23.04
N ARG A 238 3.88 -6.73 -23.41
CA ARG A 238 4.95 -7.06 -24.37
C ARG A 238 6.29 -6.42 -23.98
N MET A 239 6.61 -6.47 -22.70
CA MET A 239 7.84 -5.96 -22.12
C MET A 239 8.84 -7.08 -21.90
N ASN A 240 10.13 -6.76 -21.90
CA ASN A 240 11.19 -7.73 -21.61
C ASN A 240 11.82 -7.40 -20.28
N PHE A 241 11.75 -8.32 -19.33
CA PHE A 241 12.43 -8.23 -18.05
C PHE A 241 13.81 -8.87 -18.16
N LYS A 242 14.79 -8.27 -17.48
CA LYS A 242 16.10 -8.86 -17.29
C LYS A 242 16.20 -9.34 -15.85
N LEU A 243 15.92 -10.64 -15.66
CA LEU A 243 15.75 -11.25 -14.34
C LEU A 243 14.57 -10.62 -13.58
N ASP A 244 14.86 -9.80 -12.60
CA ASP A 244 13.96 -9.12 -11.69
C ASP A 244 13.87 -7.60 -11.94
N GLU A 245 14.41 -7.11 -13.03
CA GLU A 245 14.44 -5.69 -13.38
C GLU A 245 13.85 -5.41 -14.77
N ILE A 246 13.23 -4.26 -14.92
CA ILE A 246 12.81 -3.74 -16.23
C ILE A 246 13.23 -2.29 -16.38
N GLN A 247 13.78 -1.97 -17.56
CA GLN A 247 14.13 -0.60 -17.94
C GLN A 247 12.91 0.08 -18.58
N LEU A 248 12.43 1.16 -17.99
CA LEU A 248 11.35 1.99 -18.50
C LEU A 248 11.86 3.43 -18.74
N GLY A 249 12.28 3.71 -19.97
CA GLY A 249 12.93 4.97 -20.31
C GLY A 249 14.22 5.14 -19.49
N ASN A 250 14.29 6.20 -18.69
CA ASN A 250 15.44 6.51 -17.82
C ASN A 250 15.34 5.87 -16.42
N ARG A 251 14.30 5.09 -16.13
CA ARG A 251 14.03 4.50 -14.83
C ARG A 251 14.13 2.96 -14.88
N VAL A 252 14.68 2.38 -13.83
CA VAL A 252 14.66 0.94 -13.61
C VAL A 252 13.61 0.63 -12.57
N VAL A 253 12.72 -0.32 -12.86
CA VAL A 253 11.81 -0.91 -11.86
C VAL A 253 12.39 -2.24 -11.42
N ARG A 254 12.59 -2.40 -10.12
CA ARG A 254 13.04 -3.66 -9.52
C ARG A 254 11.87 -4.39 -8.88
N ILE A 255 11.83 -5.70 -9.08
CA ILE A 255 10.80 -6.57 -8.51
C ILE A 255 11.50 -7.61 -7.62
N ASP A 256 11.00 -7.84 -6.41
CA ASP A 256 11.64 -8.80 -5.50
C ASP A 256 10.61 -9.55 -4.64
N ALA A 257 11.04 -10.67 -4.06
CA ALA A 257 10.28 -11.46 -3.12
C ALA A 257 10.82 -11.20 -1.71
N LEU A 258 10.06 -10.46 -0.91
CA LEU A 258 10.43 -10.03 0.43
C LEU A 258 9.34 -10.46 1.42
N PRO A 259 9.49 -11.61 2.10
CA PRO A 259 8.51 -12.04 3.10
C PRO A 259 8.45 -11.03 4.24
N MET A 260 7.24 -10.65 4.62
CA MET A 260 7.02 -9.78 5.77
C MET A 260 7.30 -10.56 7.05
N GLY A 261 8.18 -10.04 7.90
CA GLY A 261 8.49 -10.63 9.19
C GLY A 261 7.45 -10.26 10.26
N ILE A 262 7.69 -10.75 11.48
CA ILE A 262 6.93 -10.39 12.68
C ILE A 262 7.87 -9.77 13.72
N ASN A 263 7.29 -9.06 14.69
CA ASN A 263 8.04 -8.66 15.87
C ASN A 263 8.30 -9.88 16.77
N TYR A 264 9.43 -10.56 16.54
CA TYR A 264 9.79 -11.79 17.24
C TYR A 264 9.78 -11.62 18.76
N ASP A 265 10.35 -10.53 19.27
CA ASP A 265 10.48 -10.30 20.72
C ASP A 265 9.11 -10.15 21.39
N LEU A 266 8.17 -9.48 20.73
CA LEU A 266 6.79 -9.34 21.21
C LEU A 266 6.13 -10.71 21.39
N TYR A 267 6.20 -11.57 20.39
CA TYR A 267 5.56 -12.89 20.44
C TYR A 267 6.33 -13.89 21.30
N HIS A 268 7.67 -13.88 21.26
CA HIS A 268 8.51 -14.77 22.08
C HIS A 268 8.29 -14.51 23.57
N ASN A 269 8.21 -13.25 23.97
CA ASN A 269 8.04 -12.86 25.37
C ASN A 269 6.57 -12.86 25.83
N ALA A 270 5.60 -13.01 24.93
CA ALA A 270 4.17 -12.98 25.27
C ALA A 270 3.79 -14.02 26.33
N SER A 271 4.34 -15.23 26.27
CA SER A 271 4.08 -16.31 27.21
C SER A 271 4.54 -16.02 28.67
N THR A 272 5.38 -15.00 28.85
CA THR A 272 5.86 -14.57 30.16
C THR A 272 5.02 -13.45 30.77
N GLN A 273 4.15 -12.81 29.97
CA GLN A 273 3.31 -11.71 30.42
C GLN A 273 2.17 -12.21 31.32
N PRO A 274 1.88 -11.53 32.45
CA PRO A 274 0.84 -11.97 33.40
C PRO A 274 -0.54 -12.11 32.77
N GLU A 275 -0.89 -11.19 31.85
CA GLU A 275 -2.18 -11.16 31.18
C GLU A 275 -2.39 -12.39 30.29
N VAL A 276 -1.34 -12.82 29.59
CA VAL A 276 -1.39 -14.02 28.74
C VAL A 276 -1.48 -15.28 29.60
N ARG A 277 -0.75 -15.33 30.75
CA ARG A 277 -0.80 -16.47 31.68
C ARG A 277 -2.15 -16.62 32.38
N GLN A 278 -2.93 -15.53 32.52
CA GLN A 278 -4.27 -15.58 33.10
C GLN A 278 -5.34 -15.99 32.10
N ALA A 279 -5.07 -15.88 30.78
CA ALA A 279 -5.99 -16.22 29.72
C ALA A 279 -5.85 -17.68 29.22
N VAL A 280 -4.83 -18.40 29.65
CA VAL A 280 -4.56 -19.82 29.39
C VAL A 280 -4.90 -20.65 30.64
#